data_3c7b3d89250197fce6c9b036f5d3d5fc
#
_entry.id   3c7b3d89250197fce6c9b036f5d3d5fc
#
_cell.length_a   1.000
_cell.length_b   1.000
_cell.length_c   1.000
_cell.angle_alpha   90.00
_cell.angle_beta   90.00
_cell.angle_gamma   90.00
#
_symmetry.space_group_name_H-M   'P 1'
#
loop_
_entity.id
_entity.type
_entity.pdbx_description
1 polymer ?
#
loop_
_entity_poly.entity_id
_entity_poly.type
_entity_poly.pdbx_seq_one_letter_code
_entity_poly.pdbx_strand_id
1 'polypeptide(L)'
;MSNNLKTLIGKLNDTARTAATRAAGICVGLGQYEVDIEHLFLALLEQERSDFVTIARRSEISLTALEADLRREIGGFKTGSARTPVFSPHLPLLFEHAWLIASLGASADAAQPAAIRSRHLLLALLTEPELSQLAYRGSKLFA
;
A
#
# COMPACT_ATOMS: atom_id res chain seq x y z
N MET A 1 -1.31 -13.98 13.99
CA MET A 1 -1.33 -13.31 12.68
C MET A 1 -2.22 -12.08 12.69
N SER A 2 -3.51 -12.24 13.04
CA SER A 2 -4.42 -11.10 13.04
C SER A 2 -4.02 -10.00 14.03
N ASN A 3 -3.45 -10.35 15.18
CA ASN A 3 -3.02 -9.36 16.17
C ASN A 3 -1.87 -8.50 15.67
N ASN A 4 -0.93 -9.10 14.93
CA ASN A 4 0.20 -8.39 14.39
C ASN A 4 -0.24 -7.39 13.31
N LEU A 5 -1.10 -7.82 12.40
CA LEU A 5 -1.63 -6.94 11.36
C LEU A 5 -2.40 -5.76 11.96
N LYS A 6 -3.24 -6.02 12.96
CA LYS A 6 -4.01 -4.98 13.63
C LYS A 6 -3.08 -3.94 14.29
N THR A 7 -2.02 -4.40 14.94
CA THR A 7 -1.02 -3.52 15.57
C THR A 7 -0.34 -2.66 14.50
N LEU A 8 0.05 -3.25 13.37
CA LEU A 8 0.72 -2.54 12.30
C LEU A 8 -0.20 -1.50 11.64
N ILE A 9 -1.48 -1.82 11.46
CA ILE A 9 -2.45 -0.85 10.95
C ILE A 9 -2.54 0.35 11.89
N GLY A 10 -2.46 0.11 13.20
CA GLY A 10 -2.43 1.18 14.19
C GLY A 10 -1.21 2.09 14.10
N LYS A 11 -0.13 1.64 13.44
CA LYS A 11 1.08 2.42 13.23
C LYS A 11 1.02 3.29 11.97
N LEU A 12 0.03 3.10 11.11
CA LEU A 12 -0.14 3.91 9.90
C LEU A 12 -0.52 5.34 10.27
N ASN A 13 0.01 6.32 9.50
CA ASN A 13 -0.47 7.68 9.65
C ASN A 13 -1.91 7.78 9.11
N ASP A 14 -2.56 8.93 9.30
CA ASP A 14 -3.96 9.09 8.93
C ASP A 14 -4.21 8.86 7.45
N THR A 15 -3.35 9.39 6.58
CA THR A 15 -3.46 9.22 5.13
C THR A 15 -3.37 7.74 4.74
N ALA A 16 -2.37 7.04 5.27
CA ALA A 16 -2.17 5.63 4.97
C ALA A 16 -3.31 4.77 5.53
N ARG A 17 -3.83 5.11 6.72
CA ARG A 17 -4.96 4.40 7.32
C ARG A 17 -6.22 4.58 6.51
N THR A 18 -6.50 5.81 6.05
CA THR A 18 -7.62 6.10 5.17
C THR A 18 -7.51 5.30 3.87
N ALA A 19 -6.31 5.23 3.30
CA ALA A 19 -6.06 4.45 2.09
C ALA A 19 -6.31 2.96 2.32
N ALA A 20 -5.89 2.42 3.47
CA ALA A 20 -6.12 1.01 3.79
C ALA A 20 -7.61 0.69 3.89
N THR A 21 -8.38 1.58 4.52
CA THR A 21 -9.84 1.45 4.60
C THR A 21 -10.46 1.52 3.21
N ARG A 22 -10.02 2.46 2.39
CA ARG A 22 -10.52 2.61 1.01
C ARG A 22 -10.17 1.40 0.16
N ALA A 23 -8.96 0.83 0.36
CA ALA A 23 -8.53 -0.38 -0.35
C ALA A 23 -9.48 -1.55 -0.07
N ALA A 24 -9.87 -1.73 1.18
CA ALA A 24 -10.84 -2.76 1.54
C ALA A 24 -12.19 -2.49 0.85
N GLY A 25 -12.62 -1.23 0.80
CA GLY A 25 -13.85 -0.84 0.11
C GLY A 25 -13.81 -1.13 -1.38
N ILE A 26 -12.68 -0.87 -2.03
CA ILE A 26 -12.49 -1.19 -3.45
C ILE A 26 -12.65 -2.69 -3.68
N CYS A 27 -11.99 -3.49 -2.85
CA CYS A 27 -12.05 -4.95 -2.94
C CYS A 27 -13.49 -5.47 -2.78
N VAL A 28 -14.20 -4.96 -1.78
CA VAL A 28 -15.62 -5.34 -1.53
C VAL A 28 -16.48 -4.95 -2.73
N GLY A 29 -16.30 -3.74 -3.24
CA GLY A 29 -17.10 -3.24 -4.36
C GLY A 29 -16.93 -4.06 -5.64
N LEU A 30 -15.77 -4.69 -5.80
CA LEU A 30 -15.47 -5.55 -6.96
C LEU A 30 -15.77 -7.01 -6.68
N GLY A 31 -16.20 -7.36 -5.47
CA GLY A 31 -16.50 -8.75 -5.11
C GLY A 31 -15.27 -9.63 -5.07
N GLN A 32 -14.12 -9.10 -4.72
CA GLN A 32 -12.85 -9.83 -4.70
C GLN A 32 -12.59 -10.44 -3.33
N TYR A 33 -11.74 -11.46 -3.29
CA TYR A 33 -11.54 -12.28 -2.09
C TYR A 33 -10.47 -11.73 -1.16
N GLU A 34 -9.47 -11.04 -1.70
CA GLU A 34 -8.34 -10.55 -0.92
C GLU A 34 -8.03 -9.10 -1.24
N VAL A 35 -7.78 -8.31 -0.19
CA VAL A 35 -7.22 -6.97 -0.33
C VAL A 35 -5.73 -7.13 -0.49
N ASP A 36 -5.18 -6.63 -1.59
CA ASP A 36 -3.76 -6.77 -1.89
C ASP A 36 -3.08 -5.41 -2.06
N ILE A 37 -1.78 -5.45 -2.34
CA ILE A 37 -0.96 -4.23 -2.48
C ILE A 37 -1.51 -3.31 -3.56
N GLU A 38 -2.03 -3.86 -4.65
CA GLU A 38 -2.59 -3.08 -5.75
C GLU A 38 -3.77 -2.23 -5.30
N HIS A 39 -4.65 -2.78 -4.45
CA HIS A 39 -5.76 -2.03 -3.88
C HIS A 39 -5.25 -0.88 -3.02
N LEU A 40 -4.24 -1.15 -2.20
CA LEU A 40 -3.67 -0.15 -1.30
C LEU A 40 -3.05 1.01 -2.07
N PHE A 41 -2.22 0.71 -3.07
CA PHE A 41 -1.55 1.77 -3.82
C PHE A 41 -2.50 2.53 -4.73
N LEU A 42 -3.55 1.88 -5.25
CA LEU A 42 -4.61 2.59 -5.96
C LEU A 42 -5.31 3.58 -5.02
N ALA A 43 -5.62 3.16 -3.81
CA ALA A 43 -6.24 4.04 -2.81
C ALA A 43 -5.31 5.21 -2.44
N LEU A 44 -3.99 4.96 -2.36
CA LEU A 44 -3.02 6.02 -2.09
C LEU A 44 -2.96 7.05 -3.23
N LEU A 45 -3.16 6.63 -4.48
CA LEU A 45 -3.23 7.56 -5.61
C LEU A 45 -4.43 8.50 -5.51
N GLU A 46 -5.50 8.08 -4.84
CA GLU A 46 -6.67 8.93 -4.60
C GLU A 46 -6.40 10.00 -3.54
N GLN A 47 -5.34 9.86 -2.75
CA GLN A 47 -4.98 10.79 -1.69
C GLN A 47 -3.96 11.80 -2.23
N GLU A 48 -4.44 12.96 -2.69
CA GLU A 48 -3.58 13.96 -3.33
C GLU A 48 -2.42 14.42 -2.44
N ARG A 49 -2.59 14.36 -1.14
CA ARG A 49 -1.58 14.79 -0.17
C ARG A 49 -0.65 13.66 0.28
N SER A 50 -0.82 12.44 -0.26
CA SER A 50 0.06 11.35 0.14
C SER A 50 1.48 11.57 -0.36
N ASP A 51 2.44 11.04 0.40
CA ASP A 51 3.85 11.07 -0.01
C ASP A 51 4.04 10.33 -1.33
N PHE A 52 3.27 9.26 -1.55
CA PHE A 52 3.34 8.47 -2.77
C PHE A 52 3.05 9.32 -4.02
N VAL A 53 1.99 10.12 -3.97
CA VAL A 53 1.63 11.02 -5.08
C VAL A 53 2.74 12.06 -5.29
N THR A 54 3.26 12.64 -4.21
CA THR A 54 4.33 13.63 -4.28
C THR A 54 5.59 13.04 -4.90
N ILE A 55 5.98 11.84 -4.48
CA ILE A 55 7.16 11.15 -5.01
C ILE A 55 6.98 10.84 -6.49
N ALA A 56 5.80 10.33 -6.88
CA ALA A 56 5.51 10.00 -8.27
C ALA A 56 5.61 11.25 -9.15
N ARG A 57 5.05 12.37 -8.70
CA ARG A 57 5.13 13.64 -9.45
C ARG A 57 6.57 14.12 -9.60
N ARG A 58 7.37 14.07 -8.53
CA ARG A 58 8.78 14.48 -8.56
C ARG A 58 9.63 13.57 -9.44
N SER A 59 9.25 12.31 -9.55
CA SER A 59 9.95 11.33 -10.41
C SER A 59 9.44 11.37 -11.85
N GLU A 60 8.54 12.30 -12.18
CA GLU A 60 7.95 12.47 -13.51
C GLU A 60 7.21 11.21 -13.99
N ILE A 61 6.64 10.46 -13.05
CA ILE A 61 5.84 9.28 -13.35
C ILE A 61 4.40 9.72 -13.62
N SER A 62 3.82 9.24 -14.71
CA SER A 62 2.43 9.53 -15.05
C SER A 62 1.49 8.84 -14.05
N LEU A 63 0.77 9.63 -13.25
CA LEU A 63 -0.21 9.10 -12.31
C LEU A 63 -1.35 8.37 -13.03
N THR A 64 -1.75 8.88 -14.19
CA THR A 64 -2.80 8.25 -14.99
C THR A 64 -2.38 6.88 -15.49
N ALA A 65 -1.13 6.75 -15.96
CA ALA A 65 -0.60 5.46 -16.42
C ALA A 65 -0.46 4.48 -15.27
N LEU A 66 0.00 4.94 -14.11
CA LEU A 66 0.14 4.10 -12.93
C LEU A 66 -1.22 3.61 -12.45
N GLU A 67 -2.22 4.49 -12.41
CA GLU A 67 -3.57 4.11 -12.05
C GLU A 67 -4.13 3.07 -13.01
N ALA A 68 -3.93 3.25 -14.31
CA ALA A 68 -4.39 2.30 -15.33
C ALA A 68 -3.74 0.93 -15.14
N ASP A 69 -2.44 0.89 -14.85
CA ASP A 69 -1.72 -0.36 -14.60
C ASP A 69 -2.26 -1.07 -13.36
N LEU A 70 -2.49 -0.33 -12.27
CA LEU A 70 -3.03 -0.91 -11.03
C LEU A 70 -4.45 -1.43 -11.24
N ARG A 71 -5.31 -0.69 -11.94
CA ARG A 71 -6.68 -1.14 -12.23
C ARG A 71 -6.69 -2.37 -13.12
N ARG A 72 -5.77 -2.47 -14.07
CA ARG A 72 -5.64 -3.66 -14.92
C ARG A 72 -5.29 -4.89 -14.10
N GLU A 73 -4.33 -4.78 -13.17
CA GLU A 73 -3.96 -5.89 -12.30
C GLU A 73 -5.10 -6.30 -11.37
N ILE A 74 -5.77 -5.33 -10.78
CA ILE A 74 -6.93 -5.58 -9.91
C ILE A 74 -8.05 -6.27 -10.71
N GLY A 75 -8.26 -5.86 -11.95
CA GLY A 75 -9.28 -6.45 -12.81
C GLY A 75 -9.05 -7.93 -13.12
N GLY A 76 -7.81 -8.42 -12.98
CA GLY A 76 -7.48 -9.82 -13.16
C GLY A 76 -7.66 -10.68 -11.92
N PHE A 77 -7.97 -10.07 -10.77
CA PHE A 77 -8.14 -10.81 -9.52
C PHE A 77 -9.48 -11.57 -9.50
N LYS A 78 -9.50 -12.66 -8.74
CA LYS A 78 -10.68 -13.50 -8.64
C LYS A 78 -11.84 -12.75 -7.99
N THR A 79 -13.03 -12.88 -8.57
CA THR A 79 -14.25 -12.23 -8.11
C THR A 79 -15.29 -13.25 -7.67
N GLY A 80 -16.43 -12.77 -7.21
CA GLY A 80 -17.55 -13.63 -6.81
C GLY A 80 -17.62 -13.87 -5.32
N SER A 81 -16.88 -13.12 -4.50
CA SER A 81 -16.95 -13.24 -3.06
C SER A 81 -18.19 -12.50 -2.51
N ALA A 82 -18.97 -13.21 -1.69
CA ALA A 82 -20.08 -12.62 -0.93
C ALA A 82 -19.66 -12.36 0.52
N ARG A 83 -18.43 -12.66 0.89
CA ARG A 83 -17.92 -12.50 2.26
C ARG A 83 -17.03 -11.28 2.37
N THR A 84 -16.80 -10.83 3.61
CA THR A 84 -15.80 -9.81 3.88
C THR A 84 -14.44 -10.31 3.41
N PRO A 85 -13.72 -9.54 2.57
CA PRO A 85 -12.42 -9.96 2.09
C PRO A 85 -11.40 -9.99 3.22
N VAL A 86 -10.37 -10.84 3.05
CA VAL A 86 -9.23 -10.88 3.96
C VAL A 86 -8.07 -10.11 3.34
N PHE A 87 -7.12 -9.68 4.16
CA PHE A 87 -5.88 -9.09 3.65
C PHE A 87 -4.95 -10.20 3.13
N SER A 88 -4.35 -9.98 1.95
CA SER A 88 -3.38 -10.93 1.42
C SER A 88 -2.15 -10.97 2.33
N PRO A 89 -1.37 -12.07 2.31
CA PRO A 89 -0.13 -12.15 3.09
C PRO A 89 0.90 -11.07 2.74
N HIS A 90 0.79 -10.47 1.57
CA HIS A 90 1.70 -9.41 1.13
C HIS A 90 1.54 -8.14 1.96
N LEU A 91 0.33 -7.85 2.48
CA LEU A 91 0.09 -6.64 3.26
C LEU A 91 0.79 -6.65 4.62
N PRO A 92 0.70 -7.72 5.44
CA PRO A 92 1.50 -7.77 6.66
C PRO A 92 3.00 -7.64 6.39
N LEU A 93 3.51 -8.28 5.34
CA LEU A 93 4.91 -8.20 4.97
C LEU A 93 5.29 -6.76 4.62
N LEU A 94 4.47 -6.07 3.82
CA LEU A 94 4.66 -4.68 3.46
C LEU A 94 4.68 -3.78 4.71
N PHE A 95 3.70 -3.94 5.59
CA PHE A 95 3.59 -3.11 6.79
C PHE A 95 4.74 -3.35 7.76
N GLU A 96 5.16 -4.60 7.95
CA GLU A 96 6.30 -4.92 8.81
C GLU A 96 7.58 -4.26 8.30
N HIS A 97 7.85 -4.38 7.01
CA HIS A 97 9.03 -3.79 6.41
C HIS A 97 8.97 -2.26 6.46
N ALA A 98 7.82 -1.70 6.17
CA ALA A 98 7.59 -0.25 6.25
C ALA A 98 7.77 0.27 7.68
N TRP A 99 7.31 -0.48 8.68
CA TRP A 99 7.48 -0.12 10.09
C TRP A 99 8.95 -0.07 10.48
N LEU A 100 9.75 -1.03 10.02
CA LEU A 100 11.19 -1.02 10.26
C LEU A 100 11.84 0.24 9.67
N ILE A 101 11.47 0.58 8.44
CA ILE A 101 12.00 1.78 7.77
C ILE A 101 11.60 3.05 8.54
N ALA A 102 10.35 3.15 8.93
CA ALA A 102 9.84 4.31 9.67
C ALA A 102 10.51 4.46 11.03
N SER A 103 10.71 3.33 11.73
CA SER A 103 11.34 3.33 13.05
C SER A 103 12.79 3.77 12.99
N LEU A 104 13.53 3.35 11.97
CA LEU A 104 14.92 3.75 11.80
C LEU A 104 15.04 5.24 11.48
N GLY A 105 14.12 5.76 10.66
CA GLY A 105 14.11 7.18 10.31
C GLY A 105 13.70 8.09 11.45
N ALA A 106 12.94 7.59 12.42
CA ALA A 106 12.41 8.40 13.52
C ALA A 106 13.40 8.55 14.68
N SER A 107 14.53 7.86 14.66
CA SER A 107 15.48 7.81 15.80
C SER A 107 16.08 9.17 16.14
N ALA A 108 16.09 10.11 15.21
CA ALA A 108 16.68 11.42 15.43
C ALA A 108 15.71 12.44 16.02
N ASP A 109 14.42 12.15 16.01
CA ASP A 109 13.40 13.08 16.51
C ASP A 109 12.48 12.39 17.50
N ALA A 110 12.91 12.40 18.76
CA ALA A 110 12.18 11.74 19.85
C ALA A 110 10.88 12.46 20.24
N ALA A 111 10.63 13.66 19.69
CA ALA A 111 9.46 14.46 20.08
C ALA A 111 8.16 13.92 19.47
N GLN A 112 8.22 13.13 18.39
CA GLN A 112 7.03 12.57 17.78
C GLN A 112 7.16 11.03 17.62
N PRO A 113 6.10 10.30 17.93
CA PRO A 113 6.12 8.85 17.74
C PRO A 113 6.26 8.51 16.26
N ALA A 114 6.98 7.42 15.98
CA ALA A 114 7.11 6.93 14.63
C ALA A 114 5.74 6.51 14.07
N ALA A 115 5.51 6.82 12.81
CA ALA A 115 4.30 6.39 12.11
C ALA A 115 4.68 5.97 10.70
N ILE A 116 3.94 5.01 10.15
CA ILE A 116 4.14 4.54 8.79
C ILE A 116 3.43 5.53 7.86
N ARG A 117 4.19 6.18 6.98
CA ARG A 117 3.66 7.06 5.93
C ARG A 117 3.69 6.33 4.59
N SER A 118 2.98 6.87 3.61
CA SER A 118 2.97 6.25 2.28
C SER A 118 4.35 6.16 1.64
N ARG A 119 5.26 7.09 1.97
CA ARG A 119 6.66 6.98 1.50
C ARG A 119 7.36 5.75 2.04
N HIS A 120 7.07 5.37 3.30
CA HIS A 120 7.63 4.15 3.89
C HIS A 120 7.06 2.91 3.22
N LEU A 121 5.76 2.93 2.89
CA LEU A 121 5.11 1.85 2.17
C LEU A 121 5.70 1.68 0.77
N LEU A 122 5.92 2.78 0.07
CA LEU A 122 6.53 2.76 -1.25
C LEU A 122 7.96 2.21 -1.19
N LEU A 123 8.75 2.70 -0.24
CA LEU A 123 10.13 2.24 -0.10
C LEU A 123 10.17 0.74 0.26
N ALA A 124 9.29 0.27 1.12
CA ALA A 124 9.17 -1.15 1.45
C ALA A 124 8.81 -1.98 0.22
N LEU A 125 7.87 -1.48 -0.59
CA LEU A 125 7.46 -2.15 -1.83
C LEU A 125 8.64 -2.32 -2.78
N LEU A 126 9.49 -1.30 -2.89
CA LEU A 126 10.60 -1.29 -3.85
C LEU A 126 11.85 -2.03 -3.33
N THR A 127 11.99 -2.21 -2.02
CA THR A 127 13.20 -2.78 -1.43
C THR A 127 13.02 -4.20 -0.92
N GLU A 128 11.82 -4.62 -0.53
CA GLU A 128 11.58 -6.00 -0.13
C GLU A 128 11.53 -6.87 -1.40
N PRO A 129 12.39 -7.93 -1.52
CA PRO A 129 12.55 -8.64 -2.80
C PRO A 129 11.26 -9.24 -3.37
N GLU A 130 10.45 -9.88 -2.53
CA GLU A 130 9.21 -10.49 -2.98
C GLU A 130 8.21 -9.44 -3.46
N LEU A 131 8.08 -8.35 -2.70
CA LEU A 131 7.15 -7.27 -3.02
C LEU A 131 7.57 -6.49 -4.26
N SER A 132 8.88 -6.25 -4.44
CA SER A 132 9.36 -5.51 -5.60
C SER A 132 9.12 -6.27 -6.90
N GLN A 133 9.22 -7.59 -6.88
CA GLN A 133 8.90 -8.41 -8.05
C GLN A 133 7.43 -8.32 -8.41
N LEU A 134 6.54 -8.36 -7.40
CA LEU A 134 5.11 -8.23 -7.63
C LEU A 134 4.75 -6.85 -8.17
N ALA A 135 5.35 -5.81 -7.62
CA ALA A 135 5.13 -4.44 -8.07
C ALA A 135 5.53 -4.27 -9.53
N TYR A 136 6.72 -4.76 -9.89
CA TYR A 136 7.23 -4.66 -11.25
C TYR A 136 6.35 -5.41 -12.25
N ARG A 137 5.80 -6.55 -11.88
CA ARG A 137 4.86 -7.29 -12.73
C ARG A 137 3.57 -6.50 -12.98
N GLY A 138 3.09 -5.78 -11.96
CA GLY A 138 1.88 -4.97 -12.07
C GLY A 138 2.09 -3.72 -12.89
N SER A 139 3.24 -3.07 -12.72
CA SER A 139 3.57 -1.86 -13.46
C SER A 139 5.08 -1.67 -13.53
N LYS A 140 5.58 -1.45 -14.72
CA LYS A 140 7.00 -1.14 -14.94
C LYS A 140 7.38 0.23 -14.37
N LEU A 141 6.40 1.05 -14.03
CA LEU A 141 6.63 2.35 -13.41
C LEU A 141 7.23 2.24 -12.02
N PHE A 142 7.13 1.06 -11.39
CA PHE A 142 7.79 0.79 -10.11
C PHE A 142 9.27 0.42 -10.25
N ALA A 143 9.74 0.24 -11.46
CA ALA A 143 11.13 -0.11 -11.68
C ALA A 143 12.09 1.05 -11.40
#